data_9e31a93c9e881bf24f46b58b159c13df
#
_entry.id   9e31a93c9e881bf24f46b58b159c13df
#
_cell.length_a   1.000
_cell.length_b   1.000
_cell.length_c   1.000
_cell.angle_alpha   90.00
_cell.angle_beta   90.00
_cell.angle_gamma   90.00
#
_symmetry.space_group_name_H-M   'P 1'
#
loop_
_entity.id
_entity.type
_entity.pdbx_description
1 polymer ?
#
loop_
_entity_poly.entity_id
_entity_poly.type
_entity_poly.pdbx_seq_one_letter_code
_entity_poly.pdbx_strand_id
1 'polypeptide(L)'
;MTELPPGRFLRRPALFWFWLHVPVTMAIYAPAIATTLPSVPESYRPVLVASYVVQAAFLLTLMYVVTWPLSFSARAYSIAVPIVSGMAMVAQFVDSQLYQAVGFHMNGLFFRVLWQPGALREVGVPVSEVLLLAVLFAVWMVADAAVGRQFLLRLATERRAVTWAAAMLTVVLVERLGSAALIFNGGLAVDAAEQVLPLQPPMRLNGQMALLTGRRARIDSIPEPALQGPVRLPNEIDPASVRFSRTPDILFILIESLRADFLDPETMPRLWKRAQGGTVFERHYATSSSTHYALFSLFYGLNGHKFETVVGSGRAPLLLGALKANGYRSRFIAASSVDWMELAQFAFRDVKEDLETRLTGDGELRDADMLERAHRFVNAGDAQPQFLFLFFVGTHFRYSYPARSARFAPCWDGSGTYRAAHLYPALVRERARNAAYEVDWKLDEFLNDYEAKRGRKPLVIVTGDHGEAFGERGRIGHTSNVTDAQIHVPMVVLGDSRPPSRRQEVTSHIDVAPTLLDLLGAARASQSYWDGMSMFTAPPDRFVLSTVGWEPRFAVIGRDLKATFFAYDAALGGVEVTDPSDRPLPDGAARFSAQAPRILRAFRDSRTTSTDR
;
A
#
# COMPACT_ATOMS: atom_id res chain seq x y z
N MET A 1 -10.62 33.67 -43.70
CA MET A 1 -11.39 33.01 -42.64
C MET A 1 -12.82 32.90 -43.15
N THR A 2 -13.15 31.78 -43.77
CA THR A 2 -14.53 31.48 -44.16
C THR A 2 -15.33 31.22 -42.88
N GLU A 3 -16.23 32.13 -42.59
CA GLU A 3 -17.17 31.99 -41.47
C GLU A 3 -18.02 30.73 -41.67
N LEU A 4 -17.99 29.84 -40.71
CA LEU A 4 -18.90 28.69 -40.67
C LEU A 4 -20.33 29.24 -40.46
N PRO A 5 -21.34 28.73 -41.15
CA PRO A 5 -22.72 29.21 -41.01
C PRO A 5 -23.21 29.04 -39.56
N PRO A 6 -23.83 30.08 -38.99
CA PRO A 6 -24.32 30.04 -37.62
C PRO A 6 -25.40 28.97 -37.48
N GLY A 7 -25.27 28.10 -36.45
CA GLY A 7 -26.35 27.20 -36.02
C GLY A 7 -26.21 25.72 -36.37
N ARG A 8 -25.15 25.25 -37.01
CA ARG A 8 -24.90 23.80 -37.19
C ARG A 8 -23.84 23.27 -36.22
N PHE A 9 -24.22 22.36 -35.36
CA PHE A 9 -23.32 21.65 -34.44
C PHE A 9 -22.09 21.06 -35.17
N LEU A 10 -20.89 21.37 -34.70
CA LEU A 10 -19.61 20.79 -35.16
C LEU A 10 -19.46 19.32 -34.68
N ARG A 11 -20.52 18.52 -34.77
CA ARG A 11 -20.58 17.17 -34.19
C ARG A 11 -19.62 16.18 -34.83
N ARG A 12 -19.36 16.29 -36.13
CA ARG A 12 -18.69 15.25 -36.94
C ARG A 12 -17.18 15.39 -37.03
N PRO A 13 -16.65 16.58 -37.36
CA PRO A 13 -15.22 16.81 -37.34
C PRO A 13 -14.61 16.65 -35.95
N ALA A 14 -15.36 17.06 -34.91
CA ALA A 14 -14.95 16.94 -33.51
C ALA A 14 -14.70 15.49 -33.08
N LEU A 15 -15.62 14.58 -33.41
CA LEU A 15 -15.46 13.18 -33.05
C LEU A 15 -14.23 12.56 -33.69
N PHE A 16 -13.96 12.85 -34.97
CA PHE A 16 -12.79 12.34 -35.68
C PHE A 16 -11.48 12.89 -35.10
N TRP A 17 -11.44 14.15 -34.68
CA TRP A 17 -10.31 14.72 -33.96
C TRP A 17 -9.98 13.94 -32.71
N PHE A 18 -10.98 13.60 -31.87
CA PHE A 18 -10.77 12.76 -30.68
C PHE A 18 -10.20 11.39 -31.01
N TRP A 19 -10.61 10.76 -32.11
CA TRP A 19 -10.10 9.44 -32.50
C TRP A 19 -8.59 9.41 -32.78
N LEU A 20 -8.00 10.55 -33.11
CA LEU A 20 -6.54 10.66 -33.26
C LEU A 20 -5.80 10.52 -31.92
N HIS A 21 -6.49 10.69 -30.82
CA HIS A 21 -5.90 10.54 -29.49
C HIS A 21 -5.81 9.06 -29.05
N VAL A 22 -6.52 8.12 -29.69
CA VAL A 22 -6.48 6.69 -29.37
C VAL A 22 -5.05 6.15 -29.34
N PRO A 23 -4.22 6.32 -30.38
CA PRO A 23 -2.84 5.82 -30.38
C PRO A 23 -2.01 6.40 -29.25
N VAL A 24 -2.23 7.65 -28.87
CA VAL A 24 -1.48 8.31 -27.79
C VAL A 24 -1.90 7.75 -26.44
N THR A 25 -3.20 7.62 -26.19
CA THR A 25 -3.72 6.96 -24.97
C THR A 25 -3.18 5.54 -24.86
N MET A 26 -3.16 4.79 -25.95
CA MET A 26 -2.58 3.45 -25.98
C MET A 26 -1.08 3.47 -25.67
N ALA A 27 -0.31 4.39 -26.27
CA ALA A 27 1.12 4.51 -26.00
C ALA A 27 1.43 4.80 -24.51
N ILE A 28 0.59 5.60 -23.84
CA ILE A 28 0.75 5.93 -22.41
C ILE A 28 0.64 4.69 -21.52
N TYR A 29 -0.31 3.79 -21.79
CA TYR A 29 -0.53 2.57 -20.98
C TYR A 29 0.20 1.34 -21.49
N ALA A 30 0.82 1.39 -22.69
CA ALA A 30 1.54 0.25 -23.27
C ALA A 30 2.58 -0.38 -22.31
N PRO A 31 3.38 0.37 -21.53
CA PRO A 31 4.31 -0.23 -20.59
C PRO A 31 3.61 -1.06 -19.49
N ALA A 32 2.51 -0.57 -18.94
CA ALA A 32 1.74 -1.27 -17.91
C ALA A 32 1.11 -2.57 -18.46
N ILE A 33 0.59 -2.54 -19.68
CA ILE A 33 0.07 -3.73 -20.37
C ILE A 33 1.20 -4.73 -20.66
N ALA A 34 2.35 -4.26 -21.15
CA ALA A 34 3.49 -5.14 -21.46
C ALA A 34 4.02 -5.87 -20.22
N THR A 35 4.04 -5.23 -19.06
CA THR A 35 4.46 -5.86 -17.80
C THR A 35 3.43 -6.85 -17.26
N THR A 36 2.15 -6.64 -17.54
CA THR A 36 1.06 -7.51 -17.06
C THR A 36 0.80 -8.70 -17.99
N LEU A 37 0.97 -8.51 -19.29
CA LEU A 37 0.64 -9.53 -20.32
C LEU A 37 1.29 -10.91 -20.09
N PRO A 38 2.55 -11.04 -19.65
CA PRO A 38 3.17 -12.34 -19.38
C PRO A 38 2.52 -13.12 -18.23
N SER A 39 1.92 -12.44 -17.26
CA SER A 39 1.24 -13.07 -16.11
C SER A 39 -0.17 -13.56 -16.45
N VAL A 40 -0.71 -13.18 -17.62
CA VAL A 40 -2.04 -13.56 -18.10
C VAL A 40 -1.94 -14.83 -18.92
N PRO A 41 -2.78 -15.88 -18.66
CA PRO A 41 -2.83 -17.07 -19.48
C PRO A 41 -3.03 -16.73 -20.97
N GLU A 42 -2.38 -17.48 -21.87
CA GLU A 42 -2.36 -17.17 -23.31
C GLU A 42 -3.74 -17.06 -23.93
N SER A 43 -4.68 -17.89 -23.49
CA SER A 43 -6.08 -17.86 -23.94
C SER A 43 -6.82 -16.56 -23.60
N TYR A 44 -6.36 -15.79 -22.61
CA TYR A 44 -7.00 -14.54 -22.18
C TYR A 44 -6.28 -13.27 -22.67
N ARG A 45 -5.05 -13.38 -23.20
CA ARG A 45 -4.30 -12.23 -23.74
C ARG A 45 -5.05 -11.43 -24.80
N PRO A 46 -5.76 -12.06 -25.77
CA PRO A 46 -6.56 -11.31 -26.75
C PRO A 46 -7.67 -10.45 -26.09
N VAL A 47 -8.27 -10.94 -25.02
CA VAL A 47 -9.32 -10.19 -24.29
C VAL A 47 -8.71 -8.97 -23.61
N LEU A 48 -7.57 -9.11 -22.93
CA LEU A 48 -6.89 -7.96 -22.30
C LEU A 48 -6.51 -6.89 -23.35
N VAL A 49 -6.04 -7.30 -24.51
CA VAL A 49 -5.72 -6.36 -25.60
C VAL A 49 -6.99 -5.66 -26.11
N ALA A 50 -8.11 -6.41 -26.26
CA ALA A 50 -9.39 -5.82 -26.63
C ALA A 50 -9.89 -4.82 -25.59
N SER A 51 -9.82 -5.18 -24.30
CA SER A 51 -10.17 -4.30 -23.18
C SER A 51 -9.34 -3.01 -23.18
N TYR A 52 -8.05 -3.11 -23.50
CA TYR A 52 -7.16 -1.95 -23.63
C TYR A 52 -7.59 -0.97 -24.73
N VAL A 53 -7.94 -1.48 -25.94
CA VAL A 53 -8.46 -0.66 -27.03
C VAL A 53 -9.79 -0.01 -26.65
N VAL A 54 -10.66 -0.79 -26.04
CA VAL A 54 -12.00 -0.33 -25.59
C VAL A 54 -11.88 0.77 -24.55
N GLN A 55 -10.97 0.62 -23.60
CA GLN A 55 -10.75 1.61 -22.57
C GLN A 55 -10.22 2.93 -23.13
N ALA A 56 -9.26 2.89 -24.07
CA ALA A 56 -8.78 4.09 -24.75
C ALA A 56 -9.94 4.82 -25.45
N ALA A 57 -10.80 4.09 -26.14
CA ALA A 57 -11.98 4.65 -26.80
C ALA A 57 -13.01 5.22 -25.81
N PHE A 58 -13.21 4.57 -24.65
CA PHE A 58 -14.09 5.04 -23.59
C PHE A 58 -13.62 6.38 -23.01
N LEU A 59 -12.34 6.49 -22.66
CA LEU A 59 -11.77 7.73 -22.14
C LEU A 59 -11.94 8.90 -23.14
N LEU A 60 -11.73 8.64 -24.43
CA LEU A 60 -11.91 9.64 -25.46
C LEU A 60 -13.39 10.02 -25.64
N THR A 61 -14.31 9.06 -25.54
CA THR A 61 -15.73 9.35 -25.58
C THR A 61 -16.13 10.23 -24.40
N LEU A 62 -15.60 9.99 -23.22
CA LEU A 62 -15.83 10.83 -22.05
C LEU A 62 -15.34 12.27 -22.29
N MET A 63 -14.12 12.45 -22.82
CA MET A 63 -13.60 13.76 -23.17
C MET A 63 -14.47 14.48 -24.21
N TYR A 64 -14.96 13.75 -25.21
CA TYR A 64 -15.88 14.28 -26.21
C TYR A 64 -17.18 14.77 -25.57
N VAL A 65 -17.77 13.97 -24.69
CA VAL A 65 -19.02 14.34 -23.98
C VAL A 65 -18.81 15.61 -23.14
N VAL A 66 -17.69 15.70 -22.42
CA VAL A 66 -17.36 16.88 -21.59
C VAL A 66 -17.20 18.14 -22.45
N THR A 67 -16.58 18.03 -23.61
CA THR A 67 -16.32 19.19 -24.50
C THR A 67 -17.49 19.51 -25.43
N TRP A 68 -18.42 18.58 -25.63
CA TRP A 68 -19.55 18.73 -26.57
C TRP A 68 -20.41 19.99 -26.37
N PRO A 69 -20.72 20.45 -25.15
CA PRO A 69 -21.48 21.69 -24.96
C PRO A 69 -20.81 22.93 -25.55
N LEU A 70 -19.47 22.91 -25.70
CA LEU A 70 -18.71 24.01 -26.29
C LEU A 70 -18.68 23.97 -27.82
N SER A 71 -19.21 22.91 -28.45
CA SER A 71 -19.24 22.75 -29.90
C SER A 71 -20.19 23.72 -30.63
N PHE A 72 -20.96 24.55 -29.90
CA PHE A 72 -21.75 25.65 -30.46
C PHE A 72 -20.88 26.77 -31.09
N SER A 73 -19.64 26.92 -30.61
CA SER A 73 -18.69 27.90 -31.11
C SER A 73 -17.41 27.22 -31.58
N ALA A 74 -17.11 27.30 -32.88
CA ALA A 74 -15.88 26.74 -33.41
C ALA A 74 -14.63 27.31 -32.72
N ARG A 75 -14.68 28.60 -32.33
CA ARG A 75 -13.59 29.25 -31.61
C ARG A 75 -13.44 28.71 -30.18
N ALA A 76 -14.54 28.61 -29.42
CA ALA A 76 -14.53 28.04 -28.08
C ALA A 76 -14.07 26.58 -28.10
N TYR A 77 -14.56 25.80 -29.05
CA TYR A 77 -14.24 24.39 -29.19
C TYR A 77 -12.76 24.17 -29.54
N SER A 78 -12.21 24.96 -30.47
CA SER A 78 -10.79 24.88 -30.90
C SER A 78 -9.80 25.25 -29.78
N ILE A 79 -10.25 25.94 -28.74
CA ILE A 79 -9.46 26.25 -27.53
C ILE A 79 -9.68 25.18 -26.46
N ALA A 80 -10.93 24.80 -26.22
CA ALA A 80 -11.29 23.89 -25.13
C ALA A 80 -10.76 22.46 -25.35
N VAL A 81 -10.81 21.94 -26.57
CA VAL A 81 -10.38 20.55 -26.83
C VAL A 81 -8.90 20.34 -26.56
N PRO A 82 -7.95 21.17 -27.03
CA PRO A 82 -6.54 21.01 -26.68
C PRO A 82 -6.27 21.09 -25.17
N ILE A 83 -7.00 21.94 -24.45
CA ILE A 83 -6.88 22.04 -22.98
C ILE A 83 -7.35 20.75 -22.32
N VAL A 84 -8.55 20.30 -22.63
CA VAL A 84 -9.15 19.09 -22.02
C VAL A 84 -8.36 17.84 -22.42
N SER A 85 -7.95 17.71 -23.69
CA SER A 85 -7.14 16.59 -24.15
C SER A 85 -5.76 16.59 -23.48
N GLY A 86 -5.11 17.74 -23.38
CA GLY A 86 -3.83 17.88 -22.71
C GLY A 86 -3.92 17.52 -21.22
N MET A 87 -4.92 18.02 -20.50
CA MET A 87 -5.17 17.64 -19.12
C MET A 87 -5.41 16.14 -18.97
N ALA A 88 -6.21 15.55 -19.87
CA ALA A 88 -6.47 14.12 -19.84
C ALA A 88 -5.22 13.30 -20.16
N MET A 89 -4.36 13.72 -21.10
CA MET A 89 -3.10 13.04 -21.40
C MET A 89 -2.12 13.10 -20.22
N VAL A 90 -1.99 14.26 -19.57
CA VAL A 90 -1.17 14.39 -18.35
C VAL A 90 -1.74 13.52 -17.23
N ALA A 91 -3.04 13.55 -16.98
CA ALA A 91 -3.67 12.71 -15.97
C ALA A 91 -3.44 11.22 -16.26
N GLN A 92 -3.65 10.77 -17.50
CA GLN A 92 -3.38 9.39 -17.90
C GLN A 92 -1.90 9.02 -17.76
N PHE A 93 -0.99 9.92 -18.08
CA PHE A 93 0.43 9.68 -17.91
C PHE A 93 0.78 9.53 -16.42
N VAL A 94 0.34 10.45 -15.58
CA VAL A 94 0.55 10.38 -14.13
C VAL A 94 -0.06 9.11 -13.55
N ASP A 95 -1.28 8.75 -13.95
CA ASP A 95 -1.96 7.53 -13.52
C ASP A 95 -1.19 6.27 -13.96
N SER A 96 -0.72 6.22 -15.19
CA SER A 96 0.11 5.11 -15.69
C SER A 96 1.42 4.97 -14.91
N GLN A 97 2.10 6.09 -14.57
CA GLN A 97 3.31 6.06 -13.76
C GLN A 97 3.01 5.63 -12.33
N LEU A 98 1.93 6.14 -11.74
CA LEU A 98 1.46 5.75 -10.41
C LEU A 98 1.15 4.25 -10.35
N TYR A 99 0.38 3.74 -11.33
CA TYR A 99 0.07 2.31 -11.40
C TYR A 99 1.33 1.45 -11.53
N GLN A 100 2.30 1.86 -12.36
CA GLN A 100 3.57 1.14 -12.50
C GLN A 100 4.39 1.17 -11.21
N ALA A 101 4.38 2.28 -10.49
CA ALA A 101 5.13 2.44 -9.25
C ALA A 101 4.50 1.67 -8.08
N VAL A 102 3.21 1.91 -7.83
CA VAL A 102 2.55 1.46 -6.59
C VAL A 102 1.37 0.50 -6.81
N GLY A 103 0.98 0.22 -8.05
CA GLY A 103 -0.01 -0.81 -8.39
C GLY A 103 -1.47 -0.40 -8.27
N PHE A 104 -1.76 0.89 -8.04
CA PHE A 104 -3.14 1.40 -8.04
C PHE A 104 -3.28 2.65 -8.89
N HIS A 105 -4.50 2.92 -9.36
CA HIS A 105 -4.85 4.10 -10.14
C HIS A 105 -5.16 5.30 -9.24
N MET A 106 -5.14 6.51 -9.83
CA MET A 106 -5.55 7.73 -9.13
C MET A 106 -6.94 7.54 -8.50
N ASN A 107 -7.01 7.74 -7.20
CA ASN A 107 -8.23 7.59 -6.40
C ASN A 107 -8.33 8.71 -5.36
N GLY A 108 -9.35 8.68 -4.51
CA GLY A 108 -9.54 9.70 -3.49
C GLY A 108 -8.37 9.84 -2.52
N LEU A 109 -7.67 8.74 -2.23
CA LEU A 109 -6.47 8.76 -1.40
C LEU A 109 -5.32 9.51 -2.10
N PHE A 110 -5.06 9.23 -3.39
CA PHE A 110 -4.05 9.93 -4.17
C PHE A 110 -4.26 11.45 -4.10
N PHE A 111 -5.49 11.92 -4.29
CA PHE A 111 -5.78 13.35 -4.20
C PHE A 111 -5.65 13.89 -2.78
N ARG A 112 -6.06 13.15 -1.75
CA ARG A 112 -5.87 13.52 -0.34
C ARG A 112 -4.38 13.71 -0.02
N VAL A 113 -3.55 12.79 -0.49
CA VAL A 113 -2.10 12.85 -0.34
C VAL A 113 -1.50 14.03 -1.11
N LEU A 114 -1.89 14.21 -2.38
CA LEU A 114 -1.36 15.27 -3.23
C LEU A 114 -1.61 16.68 -2.67
N TRP A 115 -2.72 16.88 -1.94
CA TRP A 115 -3.03 18.16 -1.29
C TRP A 115 -2.30 18.40 0.02
N GLN A 116 -1.53 17.44 0.53
CA GLN A 116 -0.75 17.65 1.75
C GLN A 116 0.49 18.51 1.47
N PRO A 117 0.85 19.44 2.37
CA PRO A 117 2.07 20.22 2.22
C PRO A 117 3.31 19.31 2.13
N GLY A 118 4.13 19.51 1.11
CA GLY A 118 5.35 18.71 0.90
C GLY A 118 5.16 17.35 0.22
N ALA A 119 3.93 16.97 -0.15
CA ALA A 119 3.61 15.66 -0.74
C ALA A 119 4.54 15.25 -1.89
N LEU A 120 4.81 16.13 -2.85
CA LEU A 120 5.70 15.84 -3.98
C LEU A 120 7.14 15.52 -3.54
N ARG A 121 7.60 16.14 -2.45
CA ARG A 121 8.92 15.88 -1.89
C ARG A 121 8.95 14.52 -1.17
N GLU A 122 7.92 14.22 -0.39
CA GLU A 122 7.80 12.93 0.34
C GLU A 122 7.71 11.73 -0.62
N VAL A 123 6.97 11.86 -1.74
CA VAL A 123 6.95 10.83 -2.79
C VAL A 123 8.17 10.90 -3.74
N GLY A 124 9.13 11.77 -3.49
CA GLY A 124 10.38 11.85 -4.25
C GLY A 124 10.23 12.36 -5.68
N VAL A 125 9.19 13.16 -6.00
CA VAL A 125 9.01 13.78 -7.33
C VAL A 125 9.80 15.09 -7.40
N PRO A 126 10.86 15.18 -8.20
CA PRO A 126 11.65 16.39 -8.33
C PRO A 126 10.90 17.48 -9.11
N VAL A 127 11.15 18.74 -8.77
CA VAL A 127 10.54 19.90 -9.45
C VAL A 127 10.82 19.87 -10.97
N SER A 128 11.96 19.35 -11.41
CA SER A 128 12.30 19.20 -12.81
C SER A 128 11.31 18.31 -13.58
N GLU A 129 10.75 17.28 -12.98
CA GLU A 129 9.73 16.43 -13.61
C GLU A 129 8.39 17.17 -13.73
N VAL A 130 8.01 17.94 -12.72
CA VAL A 130 6.80 18.77 -12.77
C VAL A 130 6.93 19.81 -13.90
N LEU A 131 8.10 20.44 -14.03
CA LEU A 131 8.39 21.38 -15.14
C LEU A 131 8.38 20.67 -16.50
N LEU A 132 8.96 19.49 -16.61
CA LEU A 132 8.93 18.70 -17.84
C LEU A 132 7.49 18.36 -18.25
N LEU A 133 6.65 17.92 -17.31
CA LEU A 133 5.23 17.67 -17.57
C LEU A 133 4.50 18.93 -18.04
N ALA A 134 4.79 20.09 -17.45
CA ALA A 134 4.21 21.35 -17.86
C ALA A 134 4.63 21.74 -19.30
N VAL A 135 5.89 21.52 -19.67
CA VAL A 135 6.39 21.74 -21.04
C VAL A 135 5.74 20.76 -22.02
N LEU A 136 5.66 19.48 -21.68
CA LEU A 136 5.00 18.47 -22.52
C LEU A 136 3.52 18.79 -22.72
N PHE A 137 2.84 19.25 -21.67
CA PHE A 137 1.45 19.73 -21.74
C PHE A 137 1.30 20.92 -22.72
N ALA A 138 2.19 21.91 -22.62
CA ALA A 138 2.17 23.07 -23.49
C ALA A 138 2.43 22.68 -24.97
N VAL A 139 3.42 21.82 -25.21
CA VAL A 139 3.72 21.29 -26.55
C VAL A 139 2.54 20.52 -27.12
N TRP A 140 1.92 19.65 -26.29
CA TRP A 140 0.71 18.91 -26.67
C TRP A 140 -0.43 19.85 -27.07
N MET A 141 -0.72 20.86 -26.26
CA MET A 141 -1.78 21.83 -26.54
C MET A 141 -1.58 22.53 -27.90
N VAL A 142 -0.34 22.95 -28.19
CA VAL A 142 -0.03 23.61 -29.47
C VAL A 142 -0.19 22.65 -30.64
N ALA A 143 0.34 21.43 -30.52
CA ALA A 143 0.26 20.41 -31.54
C ALA A 143 -1.19 19.99 -31.82
N ASP A 144 -1.97 19.73 -30.75
CA ASP A 144 -3.37 19.32 -30.86
C ASP A 144 -4.26 20.44 -31.44
N ALA A 145 -4.03 21.70 -31.03
CA ALA A 145 -4.70 22.85 -31.63
C ALA A 145 -4.40 23.01 -33.14
N ALA A 146 -3.13 22.78 -33.55
CA ALA A 146 -2.74 22.85 -34.93
C ALA A 146 -3.40 21.74 -35.78
N VAL A 147 -3.38 20.51 -35.29
CA VAL A 147 -4.04 19.36 -35.91
C VAL A 147 -5.55 19.55 -35.96
N GLY A 148 -6.17 19.91 -34.83
CA GLY A 148 -7.60 20.12 -34.75
C GLY A 148 -8.12 21.19 -35.69
N ARG A 149 -7.36 22.28 -35.85
CA ARG A 149 -7.69 23.34 -36.81
C ARG A 149 -7.73 22.83 -38.24
N GLN A 150 -6.81 21.97 -38.65
CA GLN A 150 -6.81 21.35 -39.98
C GLN A 150 -7.99 20.43 -40.19
N PHE A 151 -8.36 19.63 -39.17
CA PHE A 151 -9.50 18.73 -39.22
C PHE A 151 -10.83 19.47 -39.25
N LEU A 152 -11.00 20.51 -38.43
CA LEU A 152 -12.20 21.35 -38.43
C LEU A 152 -12.44 22.02 -39.76
N LEU A 153 -11.37 22.37 -40.50
CA LEU A 153 -11.47 23.00 -41.80
C LEU A 153 -11.76 22.02 -42.95
N ARG A 154 -11.34 20.74 -42.84
CA ARG A 154 -11.42 19.76 -43.93
C ARG A 154 -12.61 18.81 -43.91
N LEU A 155 -13.22 18.57 -42.74
CA LEU A 155 -14.15 17.43 -42.53
C LEU A 155 -15.61 17.82 -42.29
N ALA A 156 -16.08 18.95 -42.79
CA ALA A 156 -17.44 19.46 -42.62
C ALA A 156 -18.59 18.55 -43.14
N THR A 157 -18.32 17.40 -43.77
CA THR A 157 -19.29 16.67 -44.58
C THR A 157 -19.63 15.22 -44.17
N GLU A 158 -19.15 14.66 -43.04
CA GLU A 158 -19.21 13.20 -42.88
C GLU A 158 -20.40 12.65 -42.07
N ARG A 159 -21.28 11.88 -42.76
CA ARG A 159 -22.29 11.00 -42.15
C ARG A 159 -21.70 9.82 -41.37
N ARG A 160 -20.44 9.47 -41.58
CA ARG A 160 -19.75 8.30 -41.03
C ARG A 160 -19.47 8.38 -39.51
N ALA A 161 -19.43 9.56 -38.92
CA ALA A 161 -19.13 9.71 -37.50
C ALA A 161 -20.13 8.98 -36.58
N VAL A 162 -21.44 8.98 -36.95
CA VAL A 162 -22.46 8.25 -36.19
C VAL A 162 -22.29 6.74 -36.32
N THR A 163 -21.95 6.27 -37.54
CA THR A 163 -21.68 4.84 -37.80
C THR A 163 -20.48 4.36 -36.99
N TRP A 164 -19.41 5.15 -36.95
CA TRP A 164 -18.22 4.84 -36.12
C TRP A 164 -18.54 4.85 -34.62
N ALA A 165 -19.30 5.81 -34.12
CA ALA A 165 -19.73 5.83 -32.73
C ALA A 165 -20.59 4.60 -32.36
N ALA A 166 -21.52 4.24 -33.23
CA ALA A 166 -22.34 3.04 -33.05
C ALA A 166 -21.50 1.74 -33.09
N ALA A 167 -20.57 1.64 -34.05
CA ALA A 167 -19.68 0.51 -34.15
C ALA A 167 -18.81 0.39 -32.88
N MET A 168 -18.28 1.50 -32.37
CA MET A 168 -17.49 1.50 -31.15
C MET A 168 -18.31 1.12 -29.92
N LEU A 169 -19.53 1.65 -29.79
CA LEU A 169 -20.43 1.24 -28.70
C LEU A 169 -20.70 -0.27 -28.75
N THR A 170 -20.86 -0.82 -29.96
CA THR A 170 -21.02 -2.26 -30.15
C THR A 170 -19.78 -3.03 -29.69
N VAL A 171 -18.59 -2.56 -30.06
CA VAL A 171 -17.32 -3.18 -29.62
C VAL A 171 -17.19 -3.14 -28.10
N VAL A 172 -17.49 -1.99 -27.46
CA VAL A 172 -17.49 -1.85 -26.00
C VAL A 172 -18.47 -2.85 -25.35
N LEU A 173 -19.71 -2.94 -25.85
CA LEU A 173 -20.70 -3.86 -25.31
C LEU A 173 -20.28 -5.32 -25.47
N VAL A 174 -19.78 -5.71 -26.66
CA VAL A 174 -19.31 -7.08 -26.92
C VAL A 174 -18.14 -7.43 -26.02
N GLU A 175 -17.18 -6.54 -25.87
CA GLU A 175 -16.02 -6.74 -25.00
C GLU A 175 -16.44 -6.84 -23.53
N ARG A 176 -17.28 -5.93 -23.03
CA ARG A 176 -17.77 -5.96 -21.64
C ARG A 176 -18.60 -7.22 -21.32
N LEU A 177 -19.50 -7.62 -22.20
CA LEU A 177 -20.26 -8.86 -22.03
C LEU A 177 -19.39 -10.11 -22.17
N GLY A 178 -18.41 -10.08 -23.07
CA GLY A 178 -17.41 -11.15 -23.20
C GLY A 178 -16.54 -11.31 -21.95
N SER A 179 -16.03 -10.22 -21.40
CA SER A 179 -15.31 -10.19 -20.14
C SER A 179 -16.16 -10.74 -18.98
N ALA A 180 -17.40 -10.28 -18.84
CA ALA A 180 -18.35 -10.79 -17.84
C ALA A 180 -18.61 -12.29 -17.99
N ALA A 181 -18.72 -12.80 -19.22
CA ALA A 181 -18.91 -14.22 -19.49
C ALA A 181 -17.68 -15.06 -19.13
N LEU A 182 -16.47 -14.55 -19.39
CA LEU A 182 -15.24 -15.21 -18.99
C LEU A 182 -15.10 -15.27 -17.47
N ILE A 183 -15.37 -14.17 -16.78
CA ILE A 183 -15.36 -14.12 -15.30
C ILE A 183 -16.39 -15.10 -14.73
N PHE A 184 -17.59 -15.15 -15.28
CA PHE A 184 -18.64 -16.11 -14.88
C PHE A 184 -18.19 -17.58 -15.04
N ASN A 185 -17.40 -17.87 -16.05
CA ASN A 185 -16.84 -19.21 -16.29
C ASN A 185 -15.52 -19.51 -15.54
N GLY A 186 -15.13 -18.67 -14.57
CA GLY A 186 -13.95 -18.88 -13.73
C GLY A 186 -12.66 -18.24 -14.26
N GLY A 187 -12.75 -17.30 -15.19
CA GLY A 187 -11.63 -16.54 -15.76
C GLY A 187 -11.09 -15.46 -14.83
N LEU A 188 -10.71 -15.82 -13.60
CA LEU A 188 -10.23 -14.88 -12.58
C LEU A 188 -8.96 -14.12 -12.99
N ALA A 189 -8.15 -14.71 -13.88
CA ALA A 189 -6.98 -14.04 -14.43
C ALA A 189 -7.35 -12.82 -15.30
N VAL A 190 -8.52 -12.82 -15.94
CA VAL A 190 -9.05 -11.66 -16.69
C VAL A 190 -9.42 -10.55 -15.73
N ASP A 191 -10.10 -10.88 -14.64
CA ASP A 191 -10.49 -9.95 -13.58
C ASP A 191 -9.26 -9.21 -13.01
N ALA A 192 -8.20 -9.95 -12.69
CA ALA A 192 -6.94 -9.37 -12.20
C ALA A 192 -6.22 -8.52 -13.27
N ALA A 193 -6.25 -8.95 -14.52
CA ALA A 193 -5.57 -8.25 -15.61
C ALA A 193 -6.27 -6.95 -16.03
N GLU A 194 -7.60 -6.90 -15.96
CA GLU A 194 -8.37 -5.69 -16.29
C GLU A 194 -8.12 -4.54 -15.30
N GLN A 195 -7.68 -4.84 -14.07
CA GLN A 195 -7.33 -3.83 -13.07
C GLN A 195 -6.13 -2.95 -13.47
N VAL A 196 -5.37 -3.35 -14.49
CA VAL A 196 -4.32 -2.50 -15.10
C VAL A 196 -4.90 -1.28 -15.81
N LEU A 197 -6.18 -1.31 -16.14
CA LEU A 197 -6.85 -0.29 -16.93
C LEU A 197 -7.65 0.66 -16.03
N PRO A 198 -7.34 1.97 -16.01
CA PRO A 198 -8.05 2.92 -15.17
C PRO A 198 -9.51 3.07 -15.61
N LEU A 199 -10.40 3.32 -14.65
CA LEU A 199 -11.84 3.52 -14.89
C LEU A 199 -12.53 2.36 -15.62
N GLN A 200 -11.93 1.17 -15.60
CA GLN A 200 -12.49 -0.05 -16.19
C GLN A 200 -12.66 -1.14 -15.14
N PRO A 201 -13.62 -0.98 -14.20
CA PRO A 201 -13.86 -2.02 -13.21
C PRO A 201 -14.34 -3.30 -13.92
N PRO A 202 -13.94 -4.48 -13.43
CA PRO A 202 -14.43 -5.76 -13.95
C PRO A 202 -15.95 -5.82 -13.94
N MET A 203 -16.55 -6.18 -15.07
CA MET A 203 -18.01 -6.31 -15.18
C MET A 203 -18.46 -7.68 -14.70
N ARG A 204 -19.07 -7.73 -13.52
CA ARG A 204 -19.57 -8.96 -12.91
C ARG A 204 -21.07 -9.06 -13.03
N LEU A 205 -21.54 -9.95 -13.89
CA LEU A 205 -22.96 -10.22 -14.15
C LEU A 205 -23.35 -11.63 -13.69
N ASN A 206 -22.75 -12.12 -12.59
CA ASN A 206 -22.92 -13.50 -12.14
C ASN A 206 -24.37 -13.88 -11.88
N GLY A 207 -25.17 -13.02 -11.25
CA GLY A 207 -26.59 -13.26 -10.99
C GLY A 207 -27.42 -13.29 -12.27
N GLN A 208 -27.22 -12.34 -13.17
CA GLN A 208 -27.93 -12.24 -14.44
C GLN A 208 -27.59 -13.41 -15.37
N MET A 209 -26.30 -13.76 -15.43
CA MET A 209 -25.85 -14.91 -16.23
C MET A 209 -26.33 -16.25 -15.66
N ALA A 210 -26.41 -16.38 -14.34
CA ALA A 210 -26.98 -17.56 -13.70
C ALA A 210 -28.46 -17.73 -14.06
N LEU A 211 -29.24 -16.63 -14.06
CA LEU A 211 -30.65 -16.62 -14.48
C LEU A 211 -30.81 -17.00 -15.97
N LEU A 212 -29.94 -16.48 -16.83
CA LEU A 212 -30.02 -16.73 -18.28
C LEU A 212 -29.55 -18.15 -18.67
N THR A 213 -28.57 -18.70 -17.98
CA THR A 213 -27.94 -19.98 -18.36
C THR A 213 -28.42 -21.17 -17.54
N GLY A 214 -29.13 -20.95 -16.44
CA GLY A 214 -29.47 -21.99 -15.46
C GLY A 214 -28.26 -22.59 -14.74
N ARG A 215 -27.05 -22.01 -14.92
CA ARG A 215 -25.80 -22.46 -14.30
C ARG A 215 -25.39 -21.52 -13.18
N ARG A 216 -24.71 -22.04 -12.18
CA ARG A 216 -24.02 -21.18 -11.20
C ARG A 216 -22.68 -20.71 -11.78
N ALA A 217 -22.23 -19.52 -11.38
CA ALA A 217 -20.90 -19.06 -11.72
C ALA A 217 -19.86 -20.13 -11.29
N ARG A 218 -18.89 -20.37 -12.14
CA ARG A 218 -17.85 -21.39 -11.88
C ARG A 218 -16.80 -20.93 -10.86
N ILE A 219 -17.00 -19.77 -10.29
CA ILE A 219 -16.31 -19.32 -9.11
C ILE A 219 -16.85 -20.22 -7.99
N ASP A 220 -15.99 -21.10 -7.45
CA ASP A 220 -16.28 -21.79 -6.21
C ASP A 220 -16.61 -20.69 -5.20
N SER A 221 -17.90 -20.42 -5.06
CA SER A 221 -18.41 -19.28 -4.32
C SER A 221 -18.07 -19.51 -2.87
N ILE A 222 -17.08 -18.79 -2.39
CA ILE A 222 -16.95 -18.56 -0.97
C ILE A 222 -18.27 -17.91 -0.54
N PRO A 223 -18.98 -18.49 0.44
CA PRO A 223 -20.32 -18.02 0.77
C PRO A 223 -20.32 -16.53 1.10
N GLU A 224 -21.11 -15.77 0.36
CA GLU A 224 -21.33 -14.33 0.46
C GLU A 224 -21.52 -13.78 1.89
N PRO A 225 -22.19 -14.51 2.82
CA PRO A 225 -22.38 -14.04 4.19
C PRO A 225 -21.10 -13.78 4.99
N ALA A 226 -19.98 -14.38 4.58
CA ALA A 226 -18.70 -14.18 5.29
C ALA A 226 -18.06 -12.81 5.03
N LEU A 227 -18.50 -12.10 3.99
CA LEU A 227 -17.93 -10.82 3.55
C LEU A 227 -18.82 -9.62 3.88
N GLN A 228 -20.07 -9.86 4.25
CA GLN A 228 -21.05 -8.81 4.54
C GLN A 228 -21.15 -8.57 6.05
N GLY A 229 -21.24 -7.33 6.42
CA GLY A 229 -21.46 -6.86 7.78
C GLY A 229 -20.63 -5.64 8.13
N PRO A 230 -21.12 -4.77 9.01
CA PRO A 230 -20.38 -3.62 9.46
C PRO A 230 -19.12 -4.06 10.20
N VAL A 231 -18.02 -3.35 10.00
CA VAL A 231 -16.83 -3.49 10.83
C VAL A 231 -17.21 -3.05 12.24
N ARG A 232 -17.07 -3.97 13.20
CA ARG A 232 -17.36 -3.69 14.61
C ARG A 232 -16.09 -3.46 15.39
N LEU A 233 -16.11 -2.46 16.26
CA LEU A 233 -15.03 -2.16 17.17
C LEU A 233 -15.29 -2.84 18.54
N PRO A 234 -14.22 -3.27 19.24
CA PRO A 234 -14.35 -3.76 20.60
C PRO A 234 -14.91 -2.68 21.54
N ASN A 235 -15.49 -3.10 22.66
CA ASN A 235 -15.91 -2.16 23.70
C ASN A 235 -14.72 -1.39 24.25
N GLU A 236 -14.92 -0.12 24.59
CA GLU A 236 -13.87 0.68 25.22
C GLU A 236 -13.52 0.13 26.59
N ILE A 237 -12.22 0.13 26.89
CA ILE A 237 -11.67 -0.22 28.19
C ILE A 237 -11.01 1.03 28.76
N ASP A 238 -11.31 1.37 30.00
CA ASP A 238 -10.60 2.43 30.71
C ASP A 238 -9.12 2.06 30.86
N PRO A 239 -8.18 2.80 30.28
CA PRO A 239 -6.76 2.53 30.39
C PRO A 239 -6.27 2.46 31.85
N ALA A 240 -6.91 3.19 32.78
CA ALA A 240 -6.57 3.17 34.19
C ALA A 240 -6.94 1.85 34.88
N SER A 241 -7.80 1.04 34.29
CA SER A 241 -8.12 -0.30 34.80
C SER A 241 -7.04 -1.34 34.48
N VAL A 242 -6.16 -1.06 33.52
CA VAL A 242 -5.06 -1.95 33.09
C VAL A 242 -3.86 -1.73 34.01
N ARG A 243 -3.61 -2.67 34.94
CA ARG A 243 -2.50 -2.59 35.88
C ARG A 243 -1.34 -3.49 35.50
N PHE A 244 -0.12 -2.95 35.58
CA PHE A 244 1.13 -3.67 35.31
C PHE A 244 1.72 -4.21 36.63
N SER A 245 2.19 -5.44 36.59
CA SER A 245 2.95 -6.02 37.70
C SER A 245 4.46 -5.75 37.59
N ARG A 246 4.91 -5.33 36.43
CA ARG A 246 6.32 -4.99 36.12
C ARG A 246 6.37 -3.72 35.29
N THR A 247 7.35 -2.86 35.57
CA THR A 247 7.54 -1.58 34.86
C THR A 247 9.00 -1.40 34.41
N PRO A 248 9.54 -2.31 33.54
CA PRO A 248 10.86 -2.09 32.96
C PRO A 248 10.85 -0.85 32.04
N ASP A 249 12.02 -0.28 31.75
CA ASP A 249 12.12 0.65 30.62
C ASP A 249 11.79 -0.08 29.33
N ILE A 250 11.12 0.59 28.39
CA ILE A 250 10.71 0.03 27.11
C ILE A 250 11.27 0.89 25.97
N LEU A 251 12.01 0.27 25.07
CA LEU A 251 12.44 0.84 23.81
C LEU A 251 11.68 0.17 22.67
N PHE A 252 10.80 0.91 22.02
CA PHE A 252 10.09 0.43 20.85
C PHE A 252 10.71 1.05 19.59
N ILE A 253 11.47 0.24 18.87
CA ILE A 253 12.22 0.63 17.67
C ILE A 253 11.46 0.17 16.44
N LEU A 254 11.01 1.11 15.66
CA LEU A 254 10.39 0.89 14.36
C LEU A 254 11.32 1.38 13.26
N ILE A 255 11.53 0.56 12.23
CA ILE A 255 12.41 0.88 11.12
C ILE A 255 11.58 0.81 9.84
N GLU A 256 11.48 1.93 9.15
CA GLU A 256 10.64 2.07 7.96
C GLU A 256 11.14 1.19 6.82
N SER A 257 10.21 0.49 6.16
CA SER A 257 10.49 -0.39 5.01
C SER A 257 11.50 -1.51 5.27
N LEU A 258 11.63 -2.00 6.52
CA LEU A 258 12.62 -3.01 6.87
C LEU A 258 12.12 -4.43 6.59
N ARG A 259 12.75 -5.10 5.65
CA ARG A 259 12.49 -6.50 5.29
C ARG A 259 13.02 -7.49 6.33
N ALA A 260 12.33 -8.61 6.52
CA ALA A 260 12.80 -9.68 7.41
C ALA A 260 14.14 -10.28 6.97
N ASP A 261 14.39 -10.40 5.65
CA ASP A 261 15.65 -10.94 5.10
C ASP A 261 16.84 -10.00 5.21
N PHE A 262 16.66 -8.77 5.71
CA PHE A 262 17.77 -7.87 6.06
C PHE A 262 18.29 -8.09 7.49
N LEU A 263 17.54 -8.79 8.34
CA LEU A 263 18.04 -9.24 9.63
C LEU A 263 18.96 -10.46 9.43
N ASP A 264 20.11 -10.23 8.91
CA ASP A 264 21.15 -11.23 8.62
C ASP A 264 22.54 -10.77 9.11
N PRO A 265 23.54 -11.68 9.22
CA PRO A 265 24.87 -11.34 9.73
C PRO A 265 25.68 -10.40 8.82
N GLU A 266 25.26 -10.14 7.60
CA GLU A 266 25.94 -9.23 6.68
C GLU A 266 25.33 -7.83 6.69
N THR A 267 24.00 -7.75 6.61
CA THR A 267 23.25 -6.50 6.45
C THR A 267 23.06 -5.79 7.79
N MET A 268 22.65 -6.52 8.85
CA MET A 268 22.44 -5.97 10.20
C MET A 268 23.20 -6.80 11.25
N PRO A 269 24.54 -6.86 11.20
CA PRO A 269 25.35 -7.76 12.02
C PRO A 269 25.24 -7.54 13.52
N ARG A 270 24.99 -6.31 13.97
CA ARG A 270 24.92 -5.95 15.38
C ARG A 270 23.58 -6.36 15.99
N LEU A 271 22.48 -6.02 15.32
CA LEU A 271 21.15 -6.46 15.72
C LEU A 271 21.02 -7.99 15.62
N TRP A 272 21.58 -8.59 14.57
CA TRP A 272 21.67 -10.06 14.45
C TRP A 272 22.36 -10.69 15.66
N LYS A 273 23.49 -10.12 16.09
CA LYS A 273 24.23 -10.59 17.26
C LYS A 273 23.41 -10.42 18.56
N ARG A 274 22.78 -9.24 18.76
CA ARG A 274 21.92 -9.01 19.95
C ARG A 274 20.73 -9.95 19.97
N ALA A 275 20.13 -10.23 18.82
CA ALA A 275 19.00 -11.12 18.66
C ALA A 275 19.27 -12.56 19.13
N GLN A 276 20.54 -13.00 19.13
CA GLN A 276 20.90 -14.31 19.71
C GLN A 276 20.68 -14.37 21.23
N GLY A 277 20.62 -13.23 21.91
CA GLY A 277 20.34 -13.12 23.33
C GLY A 277 18.87 -12.85 23.68
N GLY A 278 17.97 -12.85 22.67
CA GLY A 278 16.55 -12.55 22.83
C GLY A 278 15.62 -13.54 22.14
N THR A 279 14.40 -13.13 21.88
CA THR A 279 13.44 -13.89 21.10
C THR A 279 13.30 -13.29 19.71
N VAL A 280 13.43 -14.11 18.67
CA VAL A 280 13.17 -13.75 17.27
C VAL A 280 11.92 -14.50 16.80
N PHE A 281 10.93 -13.76 16.29
CA PHE A 281 9.76 -14.32 15.63
C PHE A 281 10.00 -14.33 14.12
N GLU A 282 10.34 -15.49 13.58
CA GLU A 282 10.81 -15.63 12.20
C GLU A 282 9.71 -15.50 11.15
N ARG A 283 8.45 -15.52 11.58
CA ARG A 283 7.26 -15.39 10.71
C ARG A 283 6.34 -14.28 11.21
N HIS A 284 6.91 -13.09 11.29
CA HIS A 284 6.15 -11.91 11.69
C HIS A 284 5.77 -11.08 10.48
N TYR A 285 4.48 -10.79 10.35
CA TYR A 285 3.94 -10.10 9.18
C TYR A 285 3.32 -8.76 9.57
N ALA A 286 3.65 -7.73 8.80
CA ALA A 286 2.95 -6.46 8.84
C ALA A 286 1.48 -6.66 8.43
N THR A 287 0.58 -5.97 9.07
CA THR A 287 -0.85 -6.00 8.72
C THR A 287 -1.18 -5.25 7.45
N SER A 288 -0.21 -4.50 6.94
CA SER A 288 -0.30 -3.77 5.68
C SER A 288 1.07 -3.52 5.10
N SER A 289 1.14 -3.37 3.79
CA SER A 289 2.31 -2.85 3.08
C SER A 289 2.40 -1.31 3.11
N SER A 290 1.71 -0.66 4.06
CA SER A 290 1.63 0.80 4.17
C SER A 290 1.78 1.24 5.60
N THR A 291 2.64 2.25 5.82
CA THR A 291 3.06 2.76 7.12
C THR A 291 1.91 3.05 8.07
N HIS A 292 0.89 3.81 7.65
CA HIS A 292 -0.17 4.24 8.54
C HIS A 292 -1.09 3.10 9.03
N TYR A 293 -1.39 2.10 8.18
CA TYR A 293 -2.14 0.92 8.59
C TYR A 293 -1.30 0.01 9.48
N ALA A 294 0.01 -0.08 9.23
CA ALA A 294 0.95 -0.83 10.05
C ALA A 294 1.09 -0.23 11.45
N LEU A 295 1.34 1.09 11.55
CA LEU A 295 1.39 1.79 12.84
C LEU A 295 0.07 1.70 13.59
N PHE A 296 -1.06 1.84 12.89
CA PHE A 296 -2.36 1.61 13.48
C PHE A 296 -2.41 0.25 14.20
N SER A 297 -2.06 -0.81 13.49
CA SER A 297 -2.12 -2.16 14.07
C SER A 297 -1.14 -2.36 15.22
N LEU A 298 0.07 -1.80 15.15
CA LEU A 298 1.08 -1.87 16.20
C LEU A 298 0.57 -1.27 17.52
N PHE A 299 -0.12 -0.13 17.47
CA PHE A 299 -0.60 0.55 18.68
C PHE A 299 -1.99 0.11 19.12
N TYR A 300 -2.89 -0.15 18.16
CA TYR A 300 -4.27 -0.54 18.49
C TYR A 300 -4.48 -2.04 18.68
N GLY A 301 -3.56 -2.90 18.23
CA GLY A 301 -3.73 -4.35 18.25
C GLY A 301 -4.93 -4.84 17.41
N LEU A 302 -5.34 -4.05 16.43
CA LEU A 302 -6.48 -4.30 15.55
C LEU A 302 -6.03 -4.43 14.11
N ASN A 303 -6.77 -5.20 13.31
CA ASN A 303 -6.47 -5.40 11.89
C ASN A 303 -6.57 -4.10 11.09
N GLY A 304 -5.68 -3.90 10.12
CA GLY A 304 -5.53 -2.67 9.34
C GLY A 304 -6.81 -2.17 8.66
N HIS A 305 -7.69 -3.07 8.20
CA HIS A 305 -8.97 -2.68 7.57
C HIS A 305 -9.99 -2.04 8.55
N LYS A 306 -9.74 -2.06 9.86
CA LYS A 306 -10.53 -1.34 10.88
C LYS A 306 -10.13 0.13 11.02
N PHE A 307 -9.05 0.55 10.37
CA PHE A 307 -8.45 1.89 10.47
C PHE A 307 -9.49 3.02 10.35
N GLU A 308 -10.19 3.10 9.21
CA GLU A 308 -11.17 4.18 8.96
C GLU A 308 -12.28 4.23 10.02
N THR A 309 -12.74 3.07 10.50
CA THR A 309 -13.78 2.99 11.53
C THR A 309 -13.28 3.50 12.86
N VAL A 310 -12.03 3.18 13.24
CA VAL A 310 -11.41 3.64 14.50
C VAL A 310 -11.13 5.13 14.43
N VAL A 311 -10.54 5.62 13.34
CA VAL A 311 -10.28 7.05 13.13
C VAL A 311 -11.58 7.85 13.20
N GLY A 312 -12.63 7.38 12.52
CA GLY A 312 -13.96 8.00 12.56
C GLY A 312 -14.61 8.01 13.96
N SER A 313 -14.29 7.00 14.80
CA SER A 313 -14.79 6.95 16.19
C SER A 313 -14.03 7.88 17.15
N GLY A 314 -12.86 8.36 16.75
CA GLY A 314 -11.99 9.17 17.59
C GLY A 314 -11.38 8.45 18.79
N ARG A 315 -11.34 7.13 18.81
CA ARG A 315 -10.73 6.33 19.90
C ARG A 315 -9.22 6.43 19.89
N ALA A 316 -8.62 6.48 21.08
CA ALA A 316 -7.18 6.40 21.26
C ALA A 316 -6.71 4.94 21.48
N PRO A 317 -5.41 4.63 21.23
CA PRO A 317 -4.87 3.30 21.51
C PRO A 317 -4.84 3.00 23.03
N LEU A 318 -5.45 1.89 23.43
CA LEU A 318 -5.47 1.45 24.83
C LEU A 318 -4.05 1.28 25.42
N LEU A 319 -3.10 0.79 24.61
CA LEU A 319 -1.71 0.60 25.04
C LEU A 319 -1.08 1.88 25.57
N LEU A 320 -1.20 3.00 24.84
CA LEU A 320 -0.56 4.27 25.24
C LEU A 320 -1.20 4.86 26.49
N GLY A 321 -2.53 4.78 26.59
CA GLY A 321 -3.25 5.18 27.80
C GLY A 321 -2.85 4.34 29.02
N ALA A 322 -2.71 3.02 28.86
CA ALA A 322 -2.28 2.12 29.93
C ALA A 322 -0.84 2.39 30.41
N LEU A 323 0.10 2.66 29.49
CA LEU A 323 1.46 3.08 29.85
C LEU A 323 1.45 4.35 30.71
N LYS A 324 0.70 5.37 30.29
CA LYS A 324 0.54 6.62 31.05
C LYS A 324 -0.07 6.37 32.43
N ALA A 325 -1.13 5.57 32.53
CA ALA A 325 -1.80 5.25 33.77
C ALA A 325 -0.93 4.43 34.75
N ASN A 326 0.10 3.74 34.27
CA ASN A 326 1.09 3.00 35.06
C ASN A 326 2.40 3.78 35.28
N GLY A 327 2.40 5.10 35.10
CA GLY A 327 3.49 5.99 35.49
C GLY A 327 4.69 6.00 34.53
N TYR A 328 4.54 5.56 33.27
CA TYR A 328 5.60 5.68 32.30
C TYR A 328 5.79 7.12 31.85
N ARG A 329 7.03 7.59 31.85
CA ARG A 329 7.45 8.78 31.13
C ARG A 329 7.68 8.42 29.68
N SER A 330 6.84 8.91 28.79
CA SER A 330 6.85 8.54 27.40
C SER A 330 7.51 9.59 26.51
N ARG A 331 8.15 9.16 25.42
CA ARG A 331 8.59 10.03 24.32
C ARG A 331 8.47 9.27 23.00
N PHE A 332 7.92 9.95 22.00
CA PHE A 332 7.74 9.44 20.64
C PHE A 332 8.53 10.35 19.69
N ILE A 333 9.55 9.82 19.04
CA ILE A 333 10.38 10.59 18.11
C ILE A 333 10.36 9.86 16.77
N ALA A 334 9.76 10.50 15.76
CA ALA A 334 9.59 9.92 14.44
C ALA A 334 10.43 10.68 13.40
N ALA A 335 11.43 10.01 12.85
CA ALA A 335 12.18 10.51 11.70
C ALA A 335 11.34 10.46 10.42
N SER A 336 10.45 9.49 10.29
CA SER A 336 9.40 9.49 9.28
C SER A 336 8.31 10.51 9.58
N SER A 337 7.67 11.06 8.53
CA SER A 337 6.60 12.02 8.71
C SER A 337 5.34 11.35 9.25
N VAL A 338 4.88 11.76 10.42
CA VAL A 338 3.60 11.32 11.01
C VAL A 338 2.45 12.31 10.74
N ASP A 339 2.72 13.44 10.09
CA ASP A 339 1.70 14.32 9.52
C ASP A 339 1.06 13.69 8.28
N TRP A 340 1.77 12.74 7.66
CA TRP A 340 1.29 11.89 6.60
C TRP A 340 0.11 11.04 7.09
N MET A 341 -0.99 11.07 6.33
CA MET A 341 -2.20 10.29 6.62
C MET A 341 -2.75 10.48 8.05
N GLU A 342 -2.56 11.67 8.61
CA GLU A 342 -3.14 12.03 9.91
C GLU A 342 -2.67 11.14 11.09
N LEU A 343 -1.52 10.46 10.96
CA LEU A 343 -0.96 9.59 12.01
C LEU A 343 -0.89 10.27 13.39
N ALA A 344 -0.51 11.55 13.42
CA ALA A 344 -0.47 12.33 14.64
C ALA A 344 -1.85 12.55 15.27
N GLN A 345 -2.94 12.44 14.49
CA GLN A 345 -4.29 12.71 14.96
C GLN A 345 -4.97 11.50 15.59
N PHE A 346 -4.59 10.28 15.20
CA PHE A 346 -5.16 9.06 15.77
C PHE A 346 -4.17 8.27 16.62
N ALA A 347 -3.05 7.81 16.08
CA ALA A 347 -2.09 6.96 16.80
C ALA A 347 -1.46 7.68 18.01
N PHE A 348 -1.16 8.96 17.88
CA PHE A 348 -0.50 9.78 18.89
C PHE A 348 -1.41 10.85 19.51
N ARG A 349 -2.71 10.74 19.32
CA ARG A 349 -3.69 11.74 19.74
C ARG A 349 -3.58 12.15 21.20
N ASP A 350 -3.47 11.19 22.10
CA ASP A 350 -3.46 11.44 23.55
C ASP A 350 -2.05 11.64 24.13
N VAL A 351 -1.03 11.60 23.25
CA VAL A 351 0.40 11.77 23.59
C VAL A 351 1.08 12.83 22.70
N LYS A 352 0.31 13.77 22.14
CA LYS A 352 0.82 14.81 21.23
C LYS A 352 1.93 15.67 21.85
N GLU A 353 1.86 15.93 23.15
CA GLU A 353 2.88 16.69 23.87
C GLU A 353 4.22 15.97 23.96
N ASP A 354 4.19 14.63 23.87
CA ASP A 354 5.36 13.76 23.90
C ASP A 354 5.87 13.38 22.52
N LEU A 355 5.22 13.86 21.44
CA LEU A 355 5.53 13.54 20.05
C LEU A 355 6.44 14.60 19.43
N GLU A 356 7.59 14.16 18.90
CA GLU A 356 8.53 14.98 18.14
C GLU A 356 8.63 14.46 16.69
N THR A 357 8.27 15.32 15.72
CA THR A 357 8.24 14.97 14.28
C THR A 357 8.98 15.99 13.41
N ARG A 358 9.23 17.17 13.93
CA ARG A 358 9.96 18.24 13.22
C ARG A 358 11.46 18.05 13.40
N LEU A 359 12.00 17.08 12.68
CA LEU A 359 13.42 16.76 12.68
C LEU A 359 14.13 17.44 11.52
N THR A 360 15.44 17.68 11.69
CA THR A 360 16.28 18.34 10.69
C THR A 360 16.91 17.33 9.73
N GLY A 361 17.17 17.77 8.49
CA GLY A 361 17.78 16.94 7.46
C GLY A 361 16.78 16.04 6.73
N ASP A 362 17.32 15.11 5.95
CA ASP A 362 16.57 14.08 5.21
C ASP A 362 17.23 12.71 5.47
N GLY A 363 16.44 11.63 5.44
CA GLY A 363 16.94 10.26 5.57
C GLY A 363 17.79 10.04 6.82
N GLU A 364 19.04 9.57 6.65
CA GLU A 364 19.95 9.26 7.77
C GLU A 364 20.31 10.45 8.65
N LEU A 365 20.16 11.69 8.15
CA LEU A 365 20.37 12.89 8.96
C LEU A 365 19.19 13.11 9.93
N ARG A 366 17.96 12.79 9.51
CA ARG A 366 16.81 12.79 10.42
C ARG A 366 16.93 11.71 11.49
N ASP A 367 17.45 10.54 11.14
CA ASP A 367 17.74 9.49 12.12
C ASP A 367 18.79 9.95 13.14
N ALA A 368 19.79 10.73 12.71
CA ALA A 368 20.78 11.29 13.62
C ALA A 368 20.18 12.32 14.59
N ASP A 369 19.35 13.26 14.10
CA ASP A 369 18.63 14.24 14.95
C ASP A 369 17.65 13.53 15.90
N MET A 370 16.96 12.48 15.43
CA MET A 370 16.11 11.63 16.27
C MET A 370 16.89 11.05 17.46
N LEU A 371 18.04 10.45 17.21
CA LEU A 371 18.86 9.85 18.25
C LEU A 371 19.45 10.89 19.20
N GLU A 372 19.84 12.07 18.71
CA GLU A 372 20.28 13.16 19.58
C GLU A 372 19.17 13.60 20.55
N ARG A 373 17.94 13.70 20.07
CA ARG A 373 16.78 14.01 20.94
C ARG A 373 16.46 12.87 21.90
N ALA A 374 16.59 11.61 21.45
CA ALA A 374 16.45 10.45 22.30
C ALA A 374 17.49 10.47 23.44
N HIS A 375 18.75 10.78 23.15
CA HIS A 375 19.80 10.95 24.18
C HIS A 375 19.46 12.07 25.16
N ARG A 376 18.95 13.22 24.69
CA ARG A 376 18.50 14.30 25.59
C ARG A 376 17.39 13.85 26.52
N PHE A 377 16.39 13.10 26.00
CA PHE A 377 15.31 12.55 26.81
C PHE A 377 15.84 11.56 27.86
N VAL A 378 16.72 10.64 27.49
CA VAL A 378 17.32 9.65 28.41
C VAL A 378 18.15 10.36 29.49
N ASN A 379 18.94 11.38 29.10
CA ASN A 379 19.82 12.13 30.02
C ASN A 379 19.05 13.01 31.02
N ALA A 380 17.88 13.52 30.65
CA ALA A 380 17.00 14.26 31.55
C ALA A 380 16.13 13.36 32.45
N GLY A 381 16.38 12.04 32.40
CA GLY A 381 15.56 11.05 33.08
C GLY A 381 15.86 10.93 34.56
N ASP A 382 14.81 10.62 35.28
CA ASP A 382 14.74 10.25 36.67
C ASP A 382 14.61 8.72 36.86
N ALA A 383 14.19 8.28 38.03
CA ALA A 383 13.95 6.87 38.35
C ALA A 383 12.69 6.28 37.70
N GLN A 384 11.82 7.11 37.08
CA GLN A 384 10.59 6.64 36.46
C GLN A 384 10.87 5.67 35.30
N PRO A 385 9.99 4.68 35.06
CA PRO A 385 10.09 3.84 33.90
C PRO A 385 9.87 4.66 32.62
N GLN A 386 10.69 4.42 31.59
CA GLN A 386 10.63 5.12 30.33
C GLN A 386 9.99 4.27 29.24
N PHE A 387 9.14 4.89 28.43
CA PHE A 387 8.70 4.34 27.16
C PHE A 387 9.22 5.26 26.04
N LEU A 388 10.14 4.77 25.25
CA LEU A 388 10.73 5.52 24.14
C LEU A 388 10.43 4.81 22.82
N PHE A 389 9.66 5.48 21.97
CA PHE A 389 9.38 5.06 20.61
C PHE A 389 10.28 5.81 19.64
N LEU A 390 11.05 5.10 18.83
CA LEU A 390 11.93 5.64 17.80
C LEU A 390 11.54 5.06 16.44
N PHE A 391 11.24 5.95 15.48
CA PHE A 391 10.86 5.54 14.13
C PHE A 391 11.90 6.03 13.12
N PHE A 392 12.78 5.12 12.69
CA PHE A 392 13.86 5.37 11.73
C PHE A 392 13.32 5.47 10.30
N VAL A 393 13.93 6.34 9.48
CA VAL A 393 13.53 6.58 8.09
C VAL A 393 14.66 6.33 7.07
N GLY A 394 15.89 6.09 7.51
CA GLY A 394 17.05 5.93 6.60
C GLY A 394 16.89 4.81 5.57
N THR A 395 16.12 3.79 5.90
CA THR A 395 15.78 2.65 5.01
C THR A 395 14.62 2.90 4.07
N HIS A 396 13.95 4.06 4.13
CA HIS A 396 12.95 4.47 3.14
C HIS A 396 13.61 4.88 1.82
N PHE A 397 12.86 4.87 0.73
CA PHE A 397 13.31 5.39 -0.57
C PHE A 397 13.88 6.81 -0.41
N ARG A 398 14.99 7.02 -0.79
CA ARG A 398 16.17 6.79 -1.54
C ARG A 398 17.29 6.04 -0.78
N TYR A 399 17.00 5.43 0.35
CA TYR A 399 17.91 4.58 1.09
C TYR A 399 19.23 5.32 1.41
N SER A 400 19.16 6.29 2.31
CA SER A 400 20.27 7.19 2.55
C SER A 400 21.21 6.66 3.63
N TYR A 401 22.50 6.82 3.38
CA TYR A 401 23.58 6.42 4.29
C TYR A 401 24.85 7.23 4.03
N PRO A 402 25.71 7.45 5.03
CA PRO A 402 27.00 8.11 4.86
C PRO A 402 28.02 7.17 4.19
N ALA A 403 29.07 7.74 3.61
CA ALA A 403 30.11 6.99 2.88
C ALA A 403 30.75 5.85 3.71
N ARG A 404 30.86 5.99 5.04
CA ARG A 404 31.39 4.94 5.92
C ARG A 404 30.56 3.65 5.91
N SER A 405 29.29 3.72 5.55
CA SER A 405 28.36 2.58 5.52
C SER A 405 28.14 2.01 4.12
N ALA A 406 28.92 2.47 3.12
CA ALA A 406 28.93 1.94 1.75
C ALA A 406 29.65 0.59 1.68
N ARG A 407 29.01 -0.46 2.18
CA ARG A 407 29.56 -1.82 2.29
C ARG A 407 29.22 -2.69 1.09
N PHE A 408 28.02 -2.53 0.55
CA PHE A 408 27.49 -3.33 -0.55
C PHE A 408 27.63 -2.56 -1.86
N ALA A 409 28.49 -3.08 -2.76
CA ALA A 409 28.79 -2.48 -4.06
C ALA A 409 28.89 -3.56 -5.15
N PRO A 410 28.52 -3.28 -6.41
CA PRO A 410 27.96 -1.99 -6.85
C PRO A 410 26.53 -1.78 -6.37
N CYS A 411 26.15 -0.53 -6.13
CA CYS A 411 24.79 -0.16 -5.75
C CYS A 411 24.29 1.05 -6.56
N TRP A 412 22.99 1.27 -6.56
CA TRP A 412 22.38 2.47 -7.13
C TRP A 412 22.91 3.72 -6.40
N ASP A 413 23.17 4.80 -7.16
CA ASP A 413 23.72 6.04 -6.60
C ASP A 413 22.69 6.92 -5.85
N GLY A 414 21.40 6.56 -5.90
CA GLY A 414 20.31 7.33 -5.30
C GLY A 414 19.84 8.50 -6.16
N SER A 415 20.39 8.67 -7.35
CA SER A 415 20.01 9.73 -8.29
C SER A 415 18.81 9.31 -9.17
N GLY A 416 18.17 10.31 -9.76
CA GLY A 416 17.04 10.08 -10.66
C GLY A 416 15.72 9.85 -9.94
N THR A 417 14.76 9.30 -10.68
CA THR A 417 13.39 9.13 -10.24
C THR A 417 13.12 7.73 -9.73
N TYR A 418 11.99 7.55 -9.07
CA TYR A 418 11.45 6.24 -8.72
C TYR A 418 11.42 5.28 -9.93
N ARG A 419 11.09 5.81 -11.11
CA ARG A 419 11.11 5.07 -12.37
C ARG A 419 12.52 4.62 -12.78
N ALA A 420 13.54 5.45 -12.59
CA ALA A 420 14.92 5.07 -12.88
C ALA A 420 15.38 3.90 -11.99
N ALA A 421 14.96 3.86 -10.74
CA ALA A 421 15.22 2.77 -9.82
C ALA A 421 14.67 1.42 -10.33
N HIS A 422 13.51 1.40 -11.02
CA HIS A 422 12.92 0.18 -11.59
C HIS A 422 13.79 -0.48 -12.68
N LEU A 423 14.71 0.25 -13.28
CA LEU A 423 15.62 -0.31 -14.28
C LEU A 423 16.73 -1.16 -13.66
N TYR A 424 17.04 -0.96 -12.38
CA TYR A 424 18.18 -1.58 -11.70
C TYR A 424 17.82 -2.11 -10.31
N PRO A 425 16.82 -2.99 -10.16
CA PRO A 425 16.28 -3.39 -8.86
C PRO A 425 17.33 -4.04 -7.93
N ALA A 426 18.24 -4.82 -8.49
CA ALA A 426 19.33 -5.42 -7.70
C ALA A 426 20.26 -4.37 -7.10
N LEU A 427 20.62 -3.33 -7.87
CA LEU A 427 21.47 -2.24 -7.39
C LEU A 427 20.74 -1.40 -6.32
N VAL A 428 19.44 -1.21 -6.47
CA VAL A 428 18.59 -0.53 -5.48
C VAL A 428 18.56 -1.32 -4.17
N ARG A 429 18.45 -2.65 -4.24
CA ARG A 429 18.50 -3.53 -3.06
C ARG A 429 19.84 -3.40 -2.31
N GLU A 430 20.98 -3.38 -3.02
CA GLU A 430 22.27 -3.21 -2.38
C GLU A 430 22.41 -1.83 -1.70
N ARG A 431 21.81 -0.80 -2.30
CA ARG A 431 21.74 0.51 -1.66
C ARG A 431 20.89 0.48 -0.37
N ALA A 432 19.75 -0.17 -0.40
CA ALA A 432 18.90 -0.35 0.78
C ALA A 432 19.60 -1.15 1.89
N ARG A 433 20.42 -2.15 1.54
CA ARG A 433 21.26 -2.89 2.50
C ARG A 433 22.30 -1.98 3.17
N ASN A 434 22.91 -1.04 2.42
CA ASN A 434 23.81 -0.05 3.00
C ASN A 434 23.09 0.86 4.02
N ALA A 435 21.86 1.29 3.71
CA ALA A 435 21.06 2.07 4.63
C ALA A 435 20.66 1.27 5.89
N ALA A 436 20.29 0.01 5.73
CA ALA A 436 19.99 -0.88 6.86
C ALA A 436 21.24 -1.13 7.73
N TYR A 437 22.43 -1.25 7.12
CA TYR A 437 23.69 -1.35 7.85
C TYR A 437 24.01 -0.10 8.67
N GLU A 438 23.69 1.10 8.16
CA GLU A 438 23.83 2.35 8.92
C GLU A 438 22.86 2.40 10.10
N VAL A 439 21.59 2.02 9.89
CA VAL A 439 20.60 1.94 10.97
C VAL A 439 21.03 0.93 12.03
N ASP A 440 21.54 -0.24 11.63
CA ASP A 440 22.07 -1.25 12.54
C ASP A 440 23.20 -0.70 13.43
N TRP A 441 24.11 0.07 12.83
CA TRP A 441 25.22 0.68 13.54
C TRP A 441 24.73 1.73 14.55
N LYS A 442 23.88 2.65 14.12
CA LYS A 442 23.31 3.70 14.98
C LYS A 442 22.48 3.13 16.12
N LEU A 443 21.66 2.11 15.82
CA LEU A 443 20.82 1.46 16.83
C LEU A 443 21.67 0.77 17.91
N ASP A 444 22.73 0.05 17.51
CA ASP A 444 23.61 -0.63 18.47
C ASP A 444 24.34 0.36 19.38
N GLU A 445 24.85 1.46 18.82
CA GLU A 445 25.49 2.54 19.56
C GLU A 445 24.51 3.15 20.58
N PHE A 446 23.29 3.49 20.14
CA PHE A 446 22.25 4.02 21.00
C PHE A 446 21.88 3.05 22.15
N LEU A 447 21.74 1.76 21.86
CA LEU A 447 21.38 0.76 22.88
C LEU A 447 22.51 0.62 23.93
N ASN A 448 23.79 0.64 23.52
CA ASN A 448 24.93 0.61 24.43
C ASN A 448 24.91 1.84 25.36
N ASP A 449 24.72 3.03 24.79
CA ASP A 449 24.68 4.27 25.56
C ASP A 449 23.49 4.32 26.52
N TYR A 450 22.32 3.82 26.07
CA TYR A 450 21.13 3.72 26.90
C TYR A 450 21.37 2.82 28.11
N GLU A 451 21.89 1.60 27.89
CA GLU A 451 22.19 0.64 28.94
C GLU A 451 23.22 1.20 29.94
N ALA A 452 24.29 1.84 29.44
CA ALA A 452 25.29 2.48 30.27
C ALA A 452 24.71 3.61 31.12
N LYS A 453 23.84 4.45 30.55
CA LYS A 453 23.24 5.58 31.24
C LYS A 453 22.21 5.17 32.28
N ARG A 454 21.35 4.21 31.96
CA ARG A 454 20.27 3.77 32.85
C ARG A 454 20.72 2.75 33.89
N GLY A 455 21.90 2.11 33.70
CA GLY A 455 22.40 1.06 34.57
C GLY A 455 21.50 -0.19 34.61
N ARG A 456 20.57 -0.33 33.69
CA ARG A 456 19.64 -1.45 33.58
C ARG A 456 19.32 -1.75 32.11
N LYS A 457 19.05 -3.02 31.81
CA LYS A 457 18.66 -3.44 30.46
C LYS A 457 17.18 -3.11 30.23
N PRO A 458 16.83 -2.40 29.15
CA PRO A 458 15.44 -2.17 28.79
C PRO A 458 14.82 -3.43 28.15
N LEU A 459 13.51 -3.49 28.16
CA LEU A 459 12.74 -4.31 27.23
C LEU A 459 12.79 -3.62 25.86
N VAL A 460 13.37 -4.28 24.84
CA VAL A 460 13.50 -3.70 23.50
C VAL A 460 12.67 -4.51 22.52
N ILE A 461 11.83 -3.83 21.74
CA ILE A 461 11.15 -4.39 20.58
C ILE A 461 11.71 -3.72 19.35
N VAL A 462 12.15 -4.52 18.37
CA VAL A 462 12.62 -4.03 17.05
C VAL A 462 11.82 -4.71 15.97
N THR A 463 11.19 -3.91 15.09
CA THR A 463 10.45 -4.41 13.93
C THR A 463 10.48 -3.40 12.78
N GLY A 464 10.10 -3.84 11.58
CA GLY A 464 9.73 -2.95 10.47
C GLY A 464 8.25 -2.61 10.52
N ASP A 465 7.85 -1.48 9.96
CA ASP A 465 6.43 -1.18 9.75
C ASP A 465 5.85 -2.02 8.60
N HIS A 466 6.60 -2.17 7.52
CA HIS A 466 6.41 -3.08 6.38
C HIS A 466 7.77 -3.36 5.74
N GLY A 467 7.78 -4.22 4.73
CA GLY A 467 8.94 -4.47 3.90
C GLY A 467 8.97 -3.60 2.64
N GLU A 468 9.86 -3.95 1.71
CA GLU A 468 10.14 -3.20 0.48
C GLU A 468 10.42 -4.18 -0.66
N ALA A 469 9.80 -4.00 -1.82
CA ALA A 469 10.08 -4.79 -3.01
C ALA A 469 11.28 -4.21 -3.78
N PHE A 470 12.13 -5.09 -4.28
CA PHE A 470 13.29 -4.76 -5.13
C PHE A 470 13.26 -5.57 -6.43
N GLY A 471 12.11 -5.54 -7.13
CA GLY A 471 11.86 -6.26 -8.38
C GLY A 471 10.91 -7.44 -8.25
N GLU A 472 10.53 -7.83 -7.04
CA GLU A 472 9.55 -8.89 -6.82
C GLU A 472 8.20 -8.52 -7.45
N ARG A 473 7.66 -9.41 -8.25
CA ARG A 473 6.45 -9.18 -9.06
C ARG A 473 6.55 -7.92 -9.94
N GLY A 474 7.76 -7.55 -10.37
CA GLY A 474 8.03 -6.36 -11.21
C GLY A 474 7.83 -5.03 -10.48
N ARG A 475 7.86 -5.01 -9.14
CA ARG A 475 7.67 -3.80 -8.32
C ARG A 475 8.95 -3.39 -7.61
N ILE A 476 9.09 -2.11 -7.39
CA ILE A 476 10.02 -1.51 -6.42
C ILE A 476 9.18 -0.72 -5.44
N GLY A 477 9.63 -0.68 -4.17
CA GLY A 477 8.89 0.02 -3.14
C GLY A 477 7.86 -0.84 -2.43
N HIS A 478 6.93 -0.18 -1.79
CA HIS A 478 5.89 -0.79 -0.98
C HIS A 478 4.50 -0.32 -1.43
N THR A 479 3.44 -0.62 -0.68
CA THR A 479 2.05 -0.19 -0.93
C THR A 479 1.39 -0.76 -2.19
N SER A 480 2.06 -1.65 -2.90
CA SER A 480 1.60 -2.14 -4.20
C SER A 480 0.97 -3.53 -4.17
N ASN A 481 1.31 -4.33 -3.17
CA ASN A 481 0.81 -5.70 -3.02
C ASN A 481 1.05 -6.22 -1.59
N VAL A 482 0.71 -7.50 -1.36
CA VAL A 482 0.91 -8.21 -0.11
C VAL A 482 1.89 -9.38 -0.28
N THR A 483 2.94 -9.17 -1.09
CA THR A 483 4.03 -10.13 -1.23
C THR A 483 4.87 -10.21 0.05
N ASP A 484 5.56 -11.32 0.24
CA ASP A 484 6.49 -11.52 1.36
C ASP A 484 7.48 -10.37 1.48
N ALA A 485 8.02 -9.90 0.35
CA ALA A 485 8.92 -8.75 0.28
C ALA A 485 8.36 -7.47 0.91
N GLN A 486 7.04 -7.25 0.85
CA GLN A 486 6.40 -6.02 1.34
C GLN A 486 5.74 -6.17 2.71
N ILE A 487 5.52 -7.40 3.20
CA ILE A 487 4.80 -7.60 4.47
C ILE A 487 5.56 -8.44 5.50
N HIS A 488 6.60 -9.16 5.12
CA HIS A 488 7.41 -9.94 6.05
C HIS A 488 8.51 -9.05 6.65
N VAL A 489 8.40 -8.80 7.94
CA VAL A 489 9.28 -7.88 8.68
C VAL A 489 9.98 -8.62 9.81
N PRO A 490 11.18 -8.18 10.24
CA PRO A 490 11.81 -8.75 11.42
C PRO A 490 11.00 -8.43 12.67
N MET A 491 11.01 -9.33 13.65
CA MET A 491 10.48 -9.07 14.98
C MET A 491 11.42 -9.64 16.03
N VAL A 492 12.04 -8.76 16.79
CA VAL A 492 13.02 -9.09 17.83
C VAL A 492 12.57 -8.51 19.17
N VAL A 493 12.58 -9.33 20.19
CA VAL A 493 12.31 -8.94 21.59
C VAL A 493 13.57 -9.22 22.41
N LEU A 494 14.16 -8.17 23.02
CA LEU A 494 15.34 -8.25 23.88
C LEU A 494 14.99 -7.80 25.31
N GLY A 495 15.78 -8.23 26.29
CA GLY A 495 15.61 -7.80 27.69
C GLY A 495 14.44 -8.48 28.42
N ASP A 496 13.78 -9.42 27.79
CA ASP A 496 12.83 -10.29 28.44
C ASP A 496 13.55 -11.35 29.31
N SER A 497 12.91 -11.80 30.38
CA SER A 497 13.44 -12.81 31.28
C SER A 497 13.37 -14.25 30.75
N ARG A 498 12.72 -14.45 29.61
CA ARG A 498 12.61 -15.76 28.95
C ARG A 498 13.95 -16.18 28.32
N PRO A 499 14.21 -17.48 28.22
CA PRO A 499 15.38 -17.96 27.49
C PRO A 499 15.35 -17.49 26.01
N PRO A 500 16.52 -17.18 25.42
CA PRO A 500 16.60 -16.86 24.01
C PRO A 500 15.96 -17.94 23.13
N SER A 501 15.21 -17.54 22.13
CA SER A 501 14.49 -18.49 21.26
C SER A 501 14.24 -17.93 19.86
N ARG A 502 14.11 -18.84 18.88
CA ARG A 502 13.66 -18.54 17.52
C ARG A 502 12.31 -19.24 17.31
N ARG A 503 11.30 -18.45 17.04
CA ARG A 503 9.89 -18.91 17.03
C ARG A 503 9.37 -18.94 15.61
N GLN A 504 8.67 -20.03 15.27
CA GLN A 504 8.15 -20.31 13.92
C GLN A 504 6.63 -20.11 13.80
N GLU A 505 5.98 -19.74 14.88
CA GLU A 505 4.55 -19.43 14.87
C GLU A 505 4.31 -18.15 14.04
N VAL A 506 3.22 -18.14 13.29
CA VAL A 506 2.82 -16.97 12.51
C VAL A 506 2.30 -15.89 13.45
N THR A 507 2.91 -14.73 13.41
CA THR A 507 2.57 -13.56 14.21
C THR A 507 2.42 -12.31 13.34
N SER A 508 1.82 -11.26 13.87
CA SER A 508 1.55 -10.04 13.12
C SER A 508 1.58 -8.80 14.04
N HIS A 509 1.60 -7.62 13.45
CA HIS A 509 1.56 -6.34 14.15
C HIS A 509 0.41 -6.22 15.17
N ILE A 510 -0.75 -6.84 14.91
CA ILE A 510 -1.86 -6.86 15.89
C ILE A 510 -1.49 -7.51 17.22
N ASP A 511 -0.42 -8.30 17.23
CA ASP A 511 0.05 -9.04 18.40
C ASP A 511 1.00 -8.24 19.28
N VAL A 512 1.53 -7.11 18.79
CA VAL A 512 2.57 -6.36 19.49
C VAL A 512 2.04 -5.71 20.77
N ALA A 513 0.90 -5.01 20.69
CA ALA A 513 0.30 -4.40 21.87
C ALA A 513 -0.08 -5.44 22.95
N PRO A 514 -0.81 -6.54 22.65
CA PRO A 514 -1.09 -7.56 23.66
C PRO A 514 0.17 -8.29 24.15
N THR A 515 1.22 -8.42 23.33
CA THR A 515 2.51 -8.98 23.78
C THR A 515 3.21 -8.06 24.79
N LEU A 516 3.22 -6.75 24.54
CA LEU A 516 3.76 -5.78 25.49
C LEU A 516 3.04 -5.87 26.84
N LEU A 517 1.70 -5.89 26.81
CA LEU A 517 0.92 -6.03 28.06
C LEU A 517 1.19 -7.36 28.79
N ASP A 518 1.37 -8.46 28.06
CA ASP A 518 1.78 -9.75 28.63
C ASP A 518 3.16 -9.65 29.31
N LEU A 519 4.13 -9.02 28.64
CA LEU A 519 5.48 -8.80 29.15
C LEU A 519 5.50 -7.89 30.39
N LEU A 520 4.55 -6.97 30.50
CA LEU A 520 4.37 -6.09 31.66
C LEU A 520 3.53 -6.73 32.78
N GLY A 521 3.04 -7.96 32.55
CA GLY A 521 2.21 -8.69 33.51
C GLY A 521 0.84 -8.05 33.76
N ALA A 522 0.25 -7.46 32.69
CA ALA A 522 -1.09 -6.92 32.75
C ALA A 522 -2.14 -8.02 32.94
N ALA A 523 -3.21 -7.71 33.68
CA ALA A 523 -4.30 -8.66 33.92
C ALA A 523 -5.02 -9.03 32.59
N ARG A 524 -5.50 -10.29 32.51
CA ARG A 524 -6.14 -10.86 31.30
C ARG A 524 -7.39 -10.15 30.81
N ALA A 525 -8.00 -9.28 31.60
CA ALA A 525 -9.24 -8.57 31.28
C ALA A 525 -9.13 -7.71 29.97
N SER A 526 -7.92 -7.36 29.54
CA SER A 526 -7.70 -6.62 28.31
C SER A 526 -7.62 -7.49 27.05
N GLN A 527 -7.54 -8.81 27.16
CA GLN A 527 -7.35 -9.71 26.00
C GLN A 527 -8.52 -9.72 25.03
N SER A 528 -9.74 -9.44 25.49
CA SER A 528 -10.92 -9.36 24.63
C SER A 528 -10.99 -8.10 23.77
N TYR A 529 -10.14 -7.11 24.04
CA TYR A 529 -10.06 -5.85 23.28
C TYR A 529 -9.34 -6.00 21.94
N TRP A 530 -8.43 -6.96 21.80
CA TRP A 530 -7.51 -7.09 20.68
C TRP A 530 -8.02 -8.08 19.62
N ASP A 531 -7.70 -7.83 18.35
CA ASP A 531 -7.75 -8.86 17.30
C ASP A 531 -6.54 -9.80 17.41
N GLY A 532 -5.45 -9.29 17.96
CA GLY A 532 -4.21 -10.01 18.25
C GLY A 532 -4.21 -10.74 19.59
N MET A 533 -3.07 -11.37 19.88
CA MET A 533 -2.77 -12.06 21.13
C MET A 533 -1.28 -11.95 21.46
N SER A 534 -0.86 -12.35 22.65
CA SER A 534 0.58 -12.44 22.92
C SER A 534 1.27 -13.38 21.92
N MET A 535 2.31 -12.90 21.27
CA MET A 535 3.13 -13.69 20.32
C MET A 535 3.72 -14.94 21.00
N PHE A 536 3.94 -14.90 22.30
CA PHE A 536 4.46 -16.04 23.07
C PHE A 536 3.46 -17.18 23.24
N THR A 537 2.17 -16.91 23.04
CA THR A 537 1.07 -17.89 23.17
C THR A 537 0.37 -18.15 21.83
N ALA A 538 0.92 -17.67 20.72
CA ALA A 538 0.35 -17.86 19.41
C ALA A 538 0.26 -19.35 19.03
N PRO A 539 -0.90 -19.87 18.61
CA PRO A 539 -1.03 -21.27 18.21
C PRO A 539 -0.33 -21.51 16.87
N PRO A 540 0.25 -22.72 16.68
CA PRO A 540 1.08 -23.04 15.52
C PRO A 540 0.32 -23.07 14.18
N ASP A 541 -0.99 -23.24 14.22
CA ASP A 541 -1.86 -23.36 13.05
C ASP A 541 -2.73 -22.12 12.78
N ARG A 542 -2.32 -20.98 13.33
CA ARG A 542 -2.98 -19.68 13.19
C ARG A 542 -2.86 -19.11 11.79
N PHE A 543 -3.85 -18.28 11.43
CA PHE A 543 -3.81 -17.38 10.30
C PHE A 543 -3.75 -15.93 10.77
N VAL A 544 -2.99 -15.10 10.05
CA VAL A 544 -2.95 -13.64 10.20
C VAL A 544 -3.32 -12.98 8.87
N LEU A 545 -3.74 -11.71 8.95
CA LEU A 545 -4.15 -10.94 7.79
C LEU A 545 -3.19 -9.81 7.50
N SER A 546 -2.98 -9.56 6.21
CA SER A 546 -2.34 -8.36 5.70
C SER A 546 -3.16 -7.76 4.55
N THR A 547 -3.08 -6.44 4.37
CA THR A 547 -3.78 -5.71 3.32
C THR A 547 -2.89 -4.65 2.69
N VAL A 548 -3.20 -4.24 1.47
CA VAL A 548 -2.58 -3.03 0.90
C VAL A 548 -3.12 -1.77 1.58
N GLY A 549 -4.36 -1.83 2.07
CA GLY A 549 -5.02 -0.74 2.80
C GLY A 549 -6.06 -0.01 1.99
N TRP A 550 -5.69 0.67 0.94
CA TRP A 550 -6.60 1.40 0.04
C TRP A 550 -7.19 0.57 -1.11
N GLU A 551 -6.68 -0.63 -1.31
CA GLU A 551 -7.30 -1.63 -2.16
C GLU A 551 -7.93 -2.72 -1.30
N PRO A 552 -9.04 -3.32 -1.72
CA PRO A 552 -9.63 -4.46 -1.02
C PRO A 552 -8.83 -5.76 -1.27
N ARG A 553 -7.52 -5.67 -1.36
CA ARG A 553 -6.59 -6.79 -1.54
C ARG A 553 -6.09 -7.24 -0.17
N PHE A 554 -6.27 -8.52 0.10
CA PHE A 554 -5.91 -9.18 1.34
C PHE A 554 -5.01 -10.38 1.10
N ALA A 555 -4.11 -10.63 2.03
CA ALA A 555 -3.46 -11.92 2.21
C ALA A 555 -3.90 -12.51 3.54
N VAL A 556 -4.28 -13.79 3.53
CA VAL A 556 -4.43 -14.62 4.72
C VAL A 556 -3.25 -15.56 4.76
N ILE A 557 -2.42 -15.43 5.78
CA ILE A 557 -1.11 -16.07 5.88
C ILE A 557 -1.17 -17.08 7.01
N GLY A 558 -0.92 -18.33 6.67
CA GLY A 558 -0.76 -19.43 7.61
C GLY A 558 0.66 -19.98 7.59
N ARG A 559 0.85 -21.10 8.28
CA ARG A 559 2.17 -21.73 8.38
C ARG A 559 2.71 -22.19 7.01
N ASP A 560 1.86 -22.80 6.18
CA ASP A 560 2.29 -23.53 4.97
C ASP A 560 1.66 -22.98 3.69
N LEU A 561 0.79 -22.00 3.79
CA LEU A 561 0.16 -21.34 2.65
C LEU A 561 -0.15 -19.88 2.93
N LYS A 562 -0.16 -19.11 1.86
CA LYS A 562 -0.69 -17.76 1.77
C LYS A 562 -1.76 -17.72 0.68
N ALA A 563 -2.95 -17.23 1.03
CA ALA A 563 -4.03 -16.98 0.08
C ALA A 563 -4.20 -15.48 -0.10
N THR A 564 -3.96 -14.99 -1.31
CA THR A 564 -4.14 -13.59 -1.69
C THR A 564 -5.38 -13.45 -2.55
N PHE A 565 -6.23 -12.47 -2.25
CA PHE A 565 -7.49 -12.25 -2.95
C PHE A 565 -7.98 -10.80 -2.84
N PHE A 566 -8.93 -10.44 -3.71
CA PHE A 566 -9.68 -9.19 -3.58
C PHE A 566 -11.00 -9.46 -2.88
N ALA A 567 -11.29 -8.71 -1.81
CA ALA A 567 -12.57 -8.76 -1.11
C ALA A 567 -13.41 -7.55 -1.53
N TYR A 568 -14.34 -7.74 -2.45
CA TYR A 568 -15.38 -6.77 -2.79
C TYR A 568 -16.64 -7.05 -1.97
N ASP A 569 -17.56 -6.09 -1.86
CA ASP A 569 -18.75 -6.15 -0.97
C ASP A 569 -19.63 -7.42 -1.09
N ALA A 570 -19.49 -8.18 -2.16
CA ALA A 570 -20.30 -9.37 -2.43
C ALA A 570 -19.53 -10.59 -2.97
N ALA A 571 -18.22 -10.51 -3.21
CA ALA A 571 -17.48 -11.65 -3.75
C ALA A 571 -15.95 -11.55 -3.51
N LEU A 572 -15.28 -12.69 -3.35
CA LEU A 572 -13.82 -12.75 -3.48
C LEU A 572 -13.46 -12.86 -4.97
N GLY A 573 -12.56 -11.99 -5.43
CA GLY A 573 -11.97 -12.07 -6.77
C GLY A 573 -10.58 -12.69 -6.70
N GLY A 574 -10.24 -13.51 -7.71
CA GLY A 574 -8.89 -13.98 -8.00
C GLY A 574 -8.09 -14.50 -6.81
N VAL A 575 -8.42 -15.69 -6.28
CA VAL A 575 -7.63 -16.29 -5.20
C VAL A 575 -6.31 -16.85 -5.77
N GLU A 576 -5.19 -16.25 -5.39
CA GLU A 576 -3.85 -16.77 -5.63
C GLU A 576 -3.38 -17.53 -4.38
N VAL A 577 -2.88 -18.75 -4.54
CA VAL A 577 -2.39 -19.58 -3.42
C VAL A 577 -0.92 -19.90 -3.64
N THR A 578 -0.09 -19.48 -2.70
CA THR A 578 1.36 -19.68 -2.70
C THR A 578 1.81 -20.25 -1.36
N ASP A 579 3.08 -20.61 -1.24
CA ASP A 579 3.71 -20.69 0.08
C ASP A 579 3.83 -19.27 0.69
N PRO A 580 4.13 -19.13 1.98
CA PRO A 580 4.27 -17.82 2.61
C PRO A 580 5.31 -16.90 1.96
N SER A 581 6.31 -17.46 1.27
CA SER A 581 7.37 -16.73 0.54
C SER A 581 7.04 -16.48 -0.95
N ASP A 582 5.77 -16.51 -1.32
CA ASP A 582 5.25 -16.25 -2.69
C ASP A 582 5.63 -17.26 -3.76
N ARG A 583 6.16 -18.43 -3.40
CA ARG A 583 6.43 -19.48 -4.36
C ARG A 583 5.15 -20.23 -4.71
N PRO A 584 4.89 -20.47 -6.01
CA PRO A 584 3.70 -21.21 -6.43
C PRO A 584 3.63 -22.61 -5.79
N LEU A 585 2.46 -22.99 -5.30
CA LEU A 585 2.18 -24.33 -4.81
C LEU A 585 1.48 -25.14 -5.91
N PRO A 586 2.04 -26.26 -6.39
CA PRO A 586 1.42 -27.08 -7.43
C PRO A 586 0.02 -27.59 -7.05
N ASP A 587 -0.22 -27.84 -5.76
CA ASP A 587 -1.48 -28.29 -5.17
C ASP A 587 -2.23 -27.16 -4.43
N GLY A 588 -1.91 -25.90 -4.72
CA GLY A 588 -2.42 -24.72 -3.99
C GLY A 588 -3.94 -24.65 -3.93
N ALA A 589 -4.63 -24.93 -5.03
CA ALA A 589 -6.09 -24.94 -5.06
C ALA A 589 -6.69 -26.01 -4.13
N ALA A 590 -6.11 -27.21 -4.09
CA ALA A 590 -6.55 -28.30 -3.20
C ALA A 590 -6.29 -27.95 -1.73
N ARG A 591 -5.12 -27.41 -1.42
CA ARG A 591 -4.78 -26.92 -0.06
C ARG A 591 -5.70 -25.80 0.39
N PHE A 592 -5.98 -24.85 -0.49
CA PHE A 592 -6.93 -23.78 -0.21
C PHE A 592 -8.32 -24.36 0.09
N SER A 593 -8.84 -25.22 -0.78
CA SER A 593 -10.16 -25.83 -0.57
C SER A 593 -10.27 -26.57 0.77
N ALA A 594 -9.22 -27.31 1.14
CA ALA A 594 -9.17 -28.04 2.42
C ALA A 594 -9.17 -27.08 3.64
N GLN A 595 -8.58 -25.89 3.52
CA GLN A 595 -8.45 -24.91 4.60
C GLN A 595 -9.40 -23.71 4.46
N ALA A 596 -10.17 -23.62 3.38
CA ALA A 596 -11.05 -22.50 3.08
C ALA A 596 -11.99 -22.12 4.25
N PRO A 597 -12.65 -23.04 4.96
CA PRO A 597 -13.49 -22.69 6.10
C PRO A 597 -12.72 -21.97 7.22
N ARG A 598 -11.44 -22.32 7.44
CA ARG A 598 -10.59 -21.70 8.46
C ARG A 598 -10.08 -20.35 8.00
N ILE A 599 -9.64 -20.23 6.73
CA ILE A 599 -9.16 -18.99 6.11
C ILE A 599 -10.28 -17.95 6.11
N LEU A 600 -11.48 -18.35 5.69
CA LEU A 600 -12.65 -17.48 5.66
C LEU A 600 -13.14 -17.10 7.05
N ARG A 601 -13.04 -18.01 8.00
CA ARG A 601 -13.31 -17.70 9.40
C ARG A 601 -12.33 -16.64 9.92
N ALA A 602 -11.02 -16.80 9.69
CA ALA A 602 -10.02 -15.81 10.10
C ALA A 602 -10.31 -14.43 9.49
N PHE A 603 -10.69 -14.39 8.21
CA PHE A 603 -11.08 -13.15 7.54
C PHE A 603 -12.36 -12.56 8.14
N ARG A 604 -13.42 -13.32 8.31
CA ARG A 604 -14.67 -12.89 8.93
C ARG A 604 -14.45 -12.41 10.36
N ASP A 605 -13.71 -13.19 11.18
CA ASP A 605 -13.48 -12.90 12.58
C ASP A 605 -12.66 -11.61 12.76
N SER A 606 -11.84 -11.23 11.77
CA SER A 606 -11.16 -9.95 11.76
C SER A 606 -12.10 -8.75 11.62
N ARG A 607 -13.33 -8.94 11.10
CA ARG A 607 -14.35 -7.88 10.93
C ARG A 607 -15.29 -7.76 12.13
N THR A 608 -15.37 -8.77 12.97
CA THR A 608 -16.22 -8.81 14.16
C THR A 608 -15.43 -8.55 15.44
N THR A 609 -16.11 -8.32 16.55
CA THR A 609 -15.47 -8.21 17.87
C THR A 609 -15.33 -9.59 18.52
N SER A 610 -14.43 -9.68 19.50
CA SER A 610 -14.29 -10.89 20.32
C SER A 610 -15.55 -11.26 21.13
N THR A 611 -16.45 -10.31 21.34
CA THR A 611 -17.73 -10.52 22.04
C THR A 611 -18.81 -11.17 21.17
N ASP A 612 -18.61 -11.19 19.85
CA ASP A 612 -19.51 -11.82 18.88
C ASP A 612 -19.00 -13.22 18.43
N ARG A 613 -17.90 -13.72 19.02
CA ARG A 613 -17.24 -15.01 18.69
C ARG A 613 -17.74 -16.16 19.54
#